data_be8d2b3519ef7e3e04e63328525ce2fc
#
_entry.id   be8d2b3519ef7e3e04e63328525ce2fc
#
_cell.length_a   1.000
_cell.length_b   1.000
_cell.length_c   1.000
_cell.angle_alpha   90.00
_cell.angle_beta   90.00
_cell.angle_gamma   90.00
#
_symmetry.space_group_name_H-M   'P 1'
#
loop_
_entity.id
_entity.type
_entity.pdbx_description
1 polymer ?
#
loop_
_entity_poly.entity_id
_entity_poly.type
_entity_poly.pdbx_seq_one_letter_code
_entity_poly.pdbx_strand_id
1 'polypeptide(L)'
;MHVMQCKQTGFTFIELMFVIAIIGILASVAIPQYQVYLNRARVAEAFILLPPIKKAVATYYAHTGEFPTDNHAAALPAASLIRGDYVSQIQIEHGAIHITLKLSSLAEGAQPEQGFILSIRPVQSPEALPYLYWLCGEDTQLVAPTKAVGENKTTLPTQYLPSHCV
;
A
#
# COMPACT_ATOMS: atom_id res chain seq x y z
N MET A 1 48.96 -50.12 -15.44
CA MET A 1 48.35 -48.82 -15.11
C MET A 1 47.07 -48.76 -15.93
N HIS A 2 45.87 -49.07 -15.30
CA HIS A 2 44.60 -49.08 -15.98
C HIS A 2 43.98 -47.67 -15.83
N VAL A 3 43.91 -46.95 -16.93
CA VAL A 3 43.21 -45.66 -16.99
C VAL A 3 41.73 -45.96 -17.07
N MET A 4 41.01 -45.66 -15.99
CA MET A 4 39.54 -45.71 -15.99
C MET A 4 39.01 -44.57 -16.91
N GLN A 5 38.52 -44.95 -18.10
CA GLN A 5 37.79 -44.02 -18.97
C GLN A 5 36.42 -43.74 -18.34
N CYS A 6 36.24 -42.53 -17.79
CA CYS A 6 34.91 -42.03 -17.42
C CYS A 6 34.09 -41.84 -18.70
N LYS A 7 33.01 -42.62 -18.81
CA LYS A 7 32.04 -42.50 -19.91
C LYS A 7 31.27 -41.19 -19.73
N GLN A 8 31.53 -40.17 -20.52
CA GLN A 8 30.78 -38.93 -20.53
C GLN A 8 29.45 -39.17 -21.23
N THR A 9 28.36 -39.09 -20.48
CA THR A 9 26.99 -39.10 -21.02
C THR A 9 26.57 -37.67 -21.29
N GLY A 10 26.26 -37.33 -22.52
CA GLY A 10 25.72 -36.00 -22.90
C GLY A 10 24.20 -35.94 -22.67
N PHE A 11 23.70 -34.71 -22.46
CA PHE A 11 22.27 -34.43 -22.36
C PHE A 11 21.58 -34.63 -23.72
N THR A 12 20.37 -35.19 -23.72
CA THR A 12 19.56 -35.30 -24.93
C THR A 12 18.80 -34.00 -25.18
N PHE A 13 18.52 -33.70 -26.46
CA PHE A 13 17.74 -32.50 -26.81
C PHE A 13 16.35 -32.52 -26.21
N ILE A 14 15.69 -33.69 -26.13
CA ILE A 14 14.37 -33.84 -25.55
C ILE A 14 14.36 -33.58 -24.02
N GLU A 15 15.40 -33.95 -23.32
CA GLU A 15 15.57 -33.64 -21.89
C GLU A 15 15.63 -32.16 -21.64
N LEU A 16 16.39 -31.42 -22.50
CA LEU A 16 16.44 -29.95 -22.41
C LEU A 16 15.10 -29.33 -22.69
N MET A 17 14.35 -29.78 -23.73
CA MET A 17 13.03 -29.27 -24.06
C MET A 17 12.03 -29.46 -22.92
N PHE A 18 12.09 -30.64 -22.27
CA PHE A 18 11.22 -30.93 -21.13
C PHE A 18 11.48 -30.01 -19.93
N VAL A 19 12.74 -29.76 -19.63
CA VAL A 19 13.14 -28.83 -18.54
C VAL A 19 12.66 -27.42 -18.78
N ILE A 20 12.87 -26.86 -19.99
CA ILE A 20 12.41 -25.49 -20.30
C ILE A 20 10.87 -25.38 -20.29
N ALA A 21 10.16 -26.44 -20.69
CA ALA A 21 8.69 -26.46 -20.62
C ALA A 21 8.19 -26.36 -19.17
N ILE A 22 8.80 -27.12 -18.24
CA ILE A 22 8.45 -27.04 -16.81
C ILE A 22 8.78 -25.67 -16.24
N ILE A 23 9.96 -25.13 -16.54
CA ILE A 23 10.36 -23.78 -16.10
C ILE A 23 9.37 -22.74 -16.61
N GLY A 24 8.92 -22.84 -17.87
CA GLY A 24 7.92 -21.96 -18.45
C GLY A 24 6.58 -21.96 -17.69
N ILE A 25 6.09 -23.15 -17.32
CA ILE A 25 4.87 -23.31 -16.53
C ILE A 25 5.02 -22.71 -15.14
N LEU A 26 6.12 -22.99 -14.45
CA LEU A 26 6.39 -22.42 -13.13
C LEU A 26 6.53 -20.90 -13.15
N ALA A 27 7.25 -20.36 -14.15
CA ALA A 27 7.45 -18.94 -14.32
C ALA A 27 6.14 -18.20 -14.58
N SER A 28 5.20 -18.80 -15.32
CA SER A 28 3.89 -18.18 -15.63
C SER A 28 3.06 -17.87 -14.38
N VAL A 29 3.22 -18.62 -13.31
CA VAL A 29 2.55 -18.40 -12.02
C VAL A 29 3.40 -17.54 -11.08
N ALA A 30 4.72 -17.73 -11.09
CA ALA A 30 5.61 -17.04 -10.16
C ALA A 30 5.73 -15.54 -10.43
N ILE A 31 5.79 -15.13 -11.70
CA ILE A 31 6.00 -13.73 -12.09
C ILE A 31 4.87 -12.81 -11.58
N PRO A 32 3.56 -13.09 -11.79
CA PRO A 32 2.50 -12.23 -11.29
C PRO A 32 2.46 -12.15 -9.76
N GLN A 33 2.74 -13.25 -9.05
CA GLN A 33 2.80 -13.23 -7.59
C GLN A 33 3.95 -12.36 -7.06
N TYR A 34 5.09 -12.40 -7.71
CA TYR A 34 6.24 -11.55 -7.37
C TYR A 34 5.90 -10.06 -7.55
N GLN A 35 5.17 -9.71 -8.60
CA GLN A 35 4.72 -8.33 -8.84
C GLN A 35 3.76 -7.83 -7.74
N VAL A 36 2.82 -8.66 -7.29
CA VAL A 36 1.95 -8.33 -6.16
C VAL A 36 2.77 -8.08 -4.89
N TYR A 37 3.74 -8.95 -4.60
CA TYR A 37 4.61 -8.79 -3.45
C TYR A 37 5.41 -7.47 -3.49
N LEU A 38 5.99 -7.14 -4.63
CA LEU A 38 6.72 -5.86 -4.82
C LEU A 38 5.81 -4.65 -4.61
N ASN A 39 4.58 -4.67 -5.12
CA ASN A 39 3.67 -3.54 -4.92
C ASN A 39 3.21 -3.40 -3.46
N ARG A 40 2.99 -4.50 -2.74
CA ARG A 40 2.76 -4.44 -1.29
C ARG A 40 3.94 -3.80 -0.55
N ALA A 41 5.16 -4.14 -0.93
CA ALA A 41 6.36 -3.54 -0.35
C ALA A 41 6.44 -2.01 -0.62
N ARG A 42 6.05 -1.58 -1.82
CA ARG A 42 5.97 -0.15 -2.18
C ARG A 42 4.88 0.59 -1.38
N VAL A 43 3.73 -0.04 -1.17
CA VAL A 43 2.66 0.52 -0.32
C VAL A 43 3.11 0.67 1.14
N ALA A 44 4.02 -0.18 1.62
CA ALA A 44 4.55 -0.08 2.98
C ALA A 44 5.25 1.27 3.25
N GLU A 45 5.81 1.94 2.23
CA GLU A 45 6.39 3.28 2.38
C GLU A 45 5.36 4.29 2.89
N ALA A 46 4.10 4.22 2.43
CA ALA A 46 3.03 5.09 2.91
C ALA A 46 2.86 4.98 4.44
N PHE A 47 2.97 3.77 4.98
CA PHE A 47 2.83 3.55 6.43
C PHE A 47 4.03 4.05 7.24
N ILE A 48 5.21 4.17 6.63
CA ILE A 48 6.39 4.77 7.26
C ILE A 48 6.21 6.29 7.39
N LEU A 49 5.59 6.94 6.40
CA LEU A 49 5.34 8.39 6.39
C LEU A 49 4.13 8.81 7.23
N LEU A 50 3.23 7.90 7.57
CA LEU A 50 1.97 8.18 8.27
C LEU A 50 2.09 8.67 9.72
N PRO A 51 2.99 8.13 10.58
CA PRO A 51 3.00 8.47 12.00
C PRO A 51 3.06 9.97 12.31
N PRO A 52 3.94 10.77 11.71
CA PRO A 52 3.98 12.21 11.95
C PRO A 52 2.69 12.91 11.48
N ILE A 53 2.08 12.46 10.39
CA ILE A 53 0.85 13.04 9.85
C ILE A 53 -0.34 12.74 10.79
N LYS A 54 -0.49 11.48 11.21
CA LYS A 54 -1.50 11.08 12.21
C LYS A 54 -1.35 11.87 13.51
N LYS A 55 -0.11 12.08 13.97
CA LYS A 55 0.17 12.87 15.15
C LYS A 55 -0.27 14.32 14.99
N ALA A 56 0.01 14.95 13.83
CA ALA A 56 -0.39 16.33 13.55
C ALA A 56 -1.93 16.48 13.58
N VAL A 57 -2.67 15.59 12.90
CA VAL A 57 -4.14 15.56 12.91
C VAL A 57 -4.68 15.36 14.33
N ALA A 58 -4.13 14.41 15.08
CA ALA A 58 -4.54 14.14 16.47
C ALA A 58 -4.27 15.34 17.40
N THR A 59 -3.12 15.99 17.24
CA THR A 59 -2.74 17.18 18.03
C THR A 59 -3.69 18.34 17.74
N TYR A 60 -3.99 18.60 16.46
CA TYR A 60 -4.96 19.63 16.07
C TYR A 60 -6.34 19.36 16.70
N TYR A 61 -6.83 18.13 16.56
CA TYR A 61 -8.11 17.73 17.15
C TYR A 61 -8.15 17.87 18.67
N ALA A 62 -7.06 17.51 19.35
CA ALA A 62 -6.98 17.63 20.82
C ALA A 62 -7.02 19.10 21.30
N HIS A 63 -6.54 20.05 20.50
CA HIS A 63 -6.54 21.47 20.84
C HIS A 63 -7.82 22.22 20.45
N THR A 64 -8.43 21.85 19.32
CA THR A 64 -9.56 22.60 18.75
C THR A 64 -10.90 21.90 18.92
N GLY A 65 -10.92 20.59 19.15
CA GLY A 65 -12.13 19.76 19.14
C GLY A 65 -12.65 19.45 17.74
N GLU A 66 -11.98 19.96 16.69
CA GLU A 66 -12.36 19.79 15.29
C GLU A 66 -11.23 19.13 14.50
N PHE A 67 -11.56 18.48 13.39
CA PHE A 67 -10.56 17.91 12.50
C PHE A 67 -10.02 18.95 11.51
N PRO A 68 -8.72 18.91 11.18
CA PRO A 68 -8.13 19.86 10.24
C PRO A 68 -8.75 19.71 8.84
N THR A 69 -9.03 20.83 8.19
CA THR A 69 -9.61 20.85 6.85
C THR A 69 -8.57 20.48 5.77
N ASP A 70 -7.30 20.80 6.02
CA ASP A 70 -6.20 20.61 5.07
C ASP A 70 -4.84 20.45 5.80
N ASN A 71 -3.77 20.30 5.03
CA ASN A 71 -2.41 20.18 5.55
C ASN A 71 -1.97 21.44 6.33
N HIS A 72 -2.34 22.61 5.86
CA HIS A 72 -1.94 23.87 6.49
C HIS A 72 -2.56 24.03 7.88
N ALA A 73 -3.86 23.69 8.03
CA ALA A 73 -4.54 23.70 9.33
C ALA A 73 -3.83 22.74 10.32
N ALA A 74 -3.36 21.59 9.85
CA ALA A 74 -2.60 20.64 10.67
C ALA A 74 -1.13 21.04 10.90
N ALA A 75 -0.71 22.26 10.50
CA ALA A 75 0.68 22.74 10.56
C ALA A 75 1.68 21.81 9.81
N LEU A 76 1.24 21.21 8.72
CA LEU A 76 2.04 20.35 7.85
C LEU A 76 2.43 21.11 6.56
N PRO A 77 3.52 20.70 5.89
CA PRO A 77 3.86 21.18 4.55
C PRO A 77 2.73 20.93 3.55
N ALA A 78 2.77 21.67 2.42
CA ALA A 78 1.86 21.41 1.30
C ALA A 78 1.93 19.93 0.87
N ALA A 79 0.80 19.37 0.43
CA ALA A 79 0.67 17.95 0.11
C ALA A 79 1.76 17.42 -0.82
N SER A 80 2.12 18.19 -1.84
CA SER A 80 3.16 17.85 -2.83
C SER A 80 4.59 17.83 -2.28
N LEU A 81 4.82 18.41 -1.09
CA LEU A 81 6.13 18.38 -0.42
C LEU A 81 6.29 17.16 0.49
N ILE A 82 5.20 16.52 0.88
CA ILE A 82 5.22 15.28 1.66
C ILE A 82 5.20 14.11 0.67
N ARG A 83 6.37 13.64 0.29
CA ARG A 83 6.56 12.63 -0.75
C ARG A 83 7.69 11.65 -0.41
N GLY A 84 7.66 10.50 -1.07
CA GLY A 84 8.69 9.47 -1.02
C GLY A 84 9.03 8.96 -2.42
N ASP A 85 9.63 7.80 -2.50
CA ASP A 85 9.96 7.16 -3.78
C ASP A 85 8.70 6.70 -4.52
N TYR A 86 7.77 6.09 -3.79
CA TYR A 86 6.48 5.57 -4.31
C TYR A 86 5.27 6.41 -3.88
N VAL A 87 5.43 7.32 -2.91
CA VAL A 87 4.40 8.28 -2.50
C VAL A 87 4.59 9.58 -3.26
N SER A 88 3.58 10.02 -4.01
CA SER A 88 3.63 11.29 -4.75
C SER A 88 3.25 12.49 -3.91
N GLN A 89 2.26 12.30 -3.01
CA GLN A 89 1.80 13.34 -2.10
C GLN A 89 0.99 12.73 -0.96
N ILE A 90 0.87 13.48 0.15
CA ILE A 90 -0.04 13.18 1.25
C ILE A 90 -0.89 14.43 1.52
N GLN A 91 -2.20 14.29 1.35
CA GLN A 91 -3.17 15.37 1.52
C GLN A 91 -4.10 15.06 2.68
N ILE A 92 -4.35 16.06 3.51
CA ILE A 92 -5.41 16.04 4.52
C ILE A 92 -6.65 16.71 3.93
N GLU A 93 -7.81 16.10 4.15
CA GLU A 93 -9.10 16.64 3.77
C GLU A 93 -10.14 16.28 4.84
N HIS A 94 -10.61 17.29 5.58
CA HIS A 94 -11.58 17.13 6.68
C HIS A 94 -11.22 15.99 7.66
N GLY A 95 -9.93 15.93 8.05
CA GLY A 95 -9.38 14.92 8.97
C GLY A 95 -8.93 13.62 8.32
N ALA A 96 -9.46 13.25 7.13
CA ALA A 96 -8.97 12.11 6.38
C ALA A 96 -7.59 12.40 5.76
N ILE A 97 -6.75 11.40 5.72
CA ILE A 97 -5.40 11.46 5.12
C ILE A 97 -5.45 10.66 3.82
N HIS A 98 -5.26 11.31 2.69
CA HIS A 98 -5.21 10.70 1.37
C HIS A 98 -3.77 10.63 0.88
N ILE A 99 -3.30 9.41 0.64
CA ILE A 99 -1.95 9.12 0.18
C ILE A 99 -2.03 8.72 -1.28
N THR A 100 -1.38 9.47 -2.17
CA THR A 100 -1.31 9.13 -3.59
C THR A 100 -0.03 8.36 -3.86
N LEU A 101 -0.18 7.13 -4.37
CA LEU A 101 0.89 6.17 -4.63
C LEU A 101 1.20 6.09 -6.13
N LYS A 102 2.47 6.14 -6.48
CA LYS A 102 2.99 5.87 -7.83
C LYS A 102 3.33 4.39 -7.94
N LEU A 103 2.36 3.56 -8.25
CA LEU A 103 2.60 2.15 -8.54
C LEU A 103 2.64 1.99 -10.07
N SER A 104 3.75 1.45 -10.60
CA SER A 104 3.83 1.11 -12.03
C SER A 104 2.73 0.12 -12.37
N SER A 105 1.98 0.41 -13.41
CA SER A 105 0.74 -0.21 -13.85
C SER A 105 0.74 -1.73 -13.75
N LEU A 106 -0.19 -2.27 -12.97
CA LEU A 106 -0.44 -3.70 -12.89
C LEU A 106 -1.93 -4.04 -12.84
N ALA A 107 -2.79 -3.03 -12.85
CA ALA A 107 -4.22 -3.23 -13.07
C ALA A 107 -4.55 -2.79 -14.49
N GLU A 108 -5.01 -3.72 -15.31
CA GLU A 108 -5.65 -3.40 -16.59
C GLU A 108 -6.77 -2.38 -16.30
N GLY A 109 -6.65 -1.17 -16.84
CA GLY A 109 -7.62 -0.09 -16.68
C GLY A 109 -7.28 1.01 -15.67
N ALA A 110 -6.25 0.88 -14.84
CA ALA A 110 -5.80 1.99 -13.98
C ALA A 110 -4.94 2.97 -14.80
N GLN A 111 -5.31 4.23 -14.79
CA GLN A 111 -4.54 5.29 -15.47
C GLN A 111 -3.24 5.54 -14.68
N PRO A 112 -2.07 5.24 -15.24
CA PRO A 112 -0.79 5.37 -14.52
C PRO A 112 -0.45 6.83 -14.15
N GLU A 113 -1.07 7.79 -14.80
CA GLU A 113 -0.82 9.22 -14.57
C GLU A 113 -1.46 9.77 -13.28
N GLN A 114 -2.53 9.16 -12.78
CA GLN A 114 -3.24 9.66 -11.59
C GLN A 114 -2.77 9.01 -10.29
N GLY A 115 -2.06 7.86 -10.34
CA GLY A 115 -1.67 7.12 -9.16
C GLY A 115 -2.86 6.46 -8.45
N PHE A 116 -2.55 5.64 -7.44
CA PHE A 116 -3.56 5.02 -6.58
C PHE A 116 -3.69 5.83 -5.28
N ILE A 117 -4.90 5.98 -4.79
CA ILE A 117 -5.16 6.66 -3.52
C ILE A 117 -5.41 5.61 -2.43
N LEU A 118 -4.78 5.81 -1.29
CA LEU A 118 -5.08 5.12 -0.05
C LEU A 118 -5.56 6.14 0.97
N SER A 119 -6.77 5.96 1.50
CA SER A 119 -7.37 6.84 2.51
C SER A 119 -7.21 6.24 3.90
N ILE A 120 -6.75 7.06 4.83
CA ILE A 120 -6.66 6.73 6.26
C ILE A 120 -7.55 7.73 6.99
N ARG A 121 -8.60 7.24 7.66
CA ARG A 121 -9.64 8.08 8.25
C ARG A 121 -9.66 7.94 9.77
N PRO A 122 -9.69 9.05 10.52
CA PRO A 122 -9.87 8.98 11.96
C PRO A 122 -11.30 8.54 12.30
N VAL A 123 -11.43 7.85 13.42
CA VAL A 123 -12.72 7.40 13.94
C VAL A 123 -13.08 8.25 15.15
N GLN A 124 -14.24 8.91 15.08
CA GLN A 124 -14.80 9.63 16.19
C GLN A 124 -15.63 8.68 17.04
N SER A 125 -15.30 8.58 18.33
CA SER A 125 -16.09 7.85 19.32
C SER A 125 -16.52 8.80 20.42
N PRO A 126 -17.78 8.73 20.90
CA PRO A 126 -18.24 9.53 22.03
C PRO A 126 -17.49 9.26 23.33
N GLU A 127 -16.96 8.05 23.47
CA GLU A 127 -16.23 7.60 24.67
C GLU A 127 -14.71 7.66 24.52
N ALA A 128 -14.20 8.03 23.33
CA ALA A 128 -12.78 7.99 23.04
C ALA A 128 -12.05 9.19 23.63
N LEU A 129 -11.40 8.97 24.72
CA LEU A 129 -10.29 9.76 25.25
C LEU A 129 -9.13 8.80 25.49
N PRO A 130 -7.93 9.16 25.20
CA PRO A 130 -7.30 10.21 24.39
C PRO A 130 -6.76 9.71 23.03
N TYR A 131 -7.17 8.54 22.55
CA TYR A 131 -6.58 7.91 21.36
C TYR A 131 -7.57 7.89 20.20
N LEU A 132 -7.17 8.47 19.06
CA LEU A 132 -7.89 8.33 17.81
C LEU A 132 -7.62 6.96 17.20
N TYR A 133 -8.67 6.22 16.91
CA TYR A 133 -8.60 5.04 16.05
C TYR A 133 -8.55 5.48 14.59
N TRP A 134 -7.95 4.67 13.74
CA TRP A 134 -7.75 4.98 12.33
C TRP A 134 -8.20 3.82 11.47
N LEU A 135 -9.16 4.08 10.61
CA LEU A 135 -9.56 3.16 9.55
C LEU A 135 -8.65 3.31 8.35
N CYS A 136 -8.35 2.22 7.70
CA CYS A 136 -7.49 2.16 6.54
C CYS A 136 -8.25 1.57 5.35
N GLY A 137 -8.18 2.25 4.22
CA GLY A 137 -8.77 1.74 2.99
C GLY A 137 -10.29 1.59 3.07
N GLU A 138 -10.77 0.41 2.69
CA GLU A 138 -12.20 0.08 2.68
C GLU A 138 -12.70 -0.53 4.00
N ASP A 139 -11.84 -0.61 5.01
CA ASP A 139 -12.25 -1.12 6.31
C ASP A 139 -13.47 -0.34 6.83
N THR A 140 -14.54 -1.10 7.07
CA THR A 140 -15.82 -0.61 7.59
C THR A 140 -16.16 -1.19 8.96
N GLN A 141 -15.21 -1.88 9.61
CA GLN A 141 -15.44 -2.52 10.91
C GLN A 141 -15.55 -1.47 12.03
N LEU A 142 -16.60 -0.68 11.95
CA LEU A 142 -16.97 0.25 13.01
C LEU A 142 -17.95 -0.40 13.96
N VAL A 143 -17.59 -0.45 15.24
CA VAL A 143 -18.55 -0.81 16.30
C VAL A 143 -19.31 0.45 16.66
N ALA A 144 -20.64 0.43 16.52
CA ALA A 144 -21.47 1.55 16.93
C ALA A 144 -21.20 1.90 18.42
N PRO A 145 -21.14 3.19 18.80
CA PRO A 145 -21.60 4.39 18.10
C PRO A 145 -20.49 5.19 17.37
N THR A 146 -19.45 4.55 16.87
CA THR A 146 -18.31 5.21 16.22
C THR A 146 -18.60 5.61 14.77
N LYS A 147 -18.02 6.72 14.31
CA LYS A 147 -18.16 7.24 12.95
C LYS A 147 -16.79 7.59 12.35
N ALA A 148 -16.53 7.13 11.13
CA ALA A 148 -15.37 7.58 10.37
C ALA A 148 -15.53 9.04 9.94
N VAL A 149 -14.47 9.82 10.05
CA VAL A 149 -14.45 11.24 9.65
C VAL A 149 -13.73 11.37 8.31
N GLY A 150 -14.30 12.21 7.44
CA GLY A 150 -13.82 12.43 6.09
C GLY A 150 -14.28 11.34 5.10
N GLU A 151 -14.05 11.62 3.83
CA GLU A 151 -14.47 10.75 2.73
C GLU A 151 -13.45 9.63 2.50
N ASN A 152 -13.93 8.45 2.08
CA ASN A 152 -13.06 7.39 1.59
C ASN A 152 -12.83 7.56 0.09
N LYS A 153 -11.61 7.90 -0.31
CA LYS A 153 -11.19 8.04 -1.71
C LYS A 153 -10.25 6.92 -2.14
N THR A 154 -10.26 5.79 -1.43
CA THR A 154 -9.38 4.66 -1.75
C THR A 154 -9.70 4.10 -3.13
N THR A 155 -8.68 4.06 -3.99
CA THR A 155 -8.70 3.44 -5.31
C THR A 155 -7.66 2.32 -5.42
N LEU A 156 -6.86 2.12 -4.35
CA LEU A 156 -5.84 1.08 -4.30
C LEU A 156 -6.52 -0.29 -4.25
N PRO A 157 -6.24 -1.21 -5.20
CA PRO A 157 -6.80 -2.55 -5.19
C PRO A 157 -6.49 -3.30 -3.88
N THR A 158 -7.48 -4.04 -3.36
CA THR A 158 -7.40 -4.76 -2.08
C THR A 158 -6.23 -5.73 -2.00
N GLN A 159 -5.84 -6.33 -3.13
CA GLN A 159 -4.68 -7.22 -3.22
C GLN A 159 -3.35 -6.57 -2.82
N TYR A 160 -3.25 -5.24 -2.86
CA TYR A 160 -2.04 -4.48 -2.47
C TYR A 160 -2.15 -3.89 -1.06
N LEU A 161 -3.34 -3.93 -0.46
CA LEU A 161 -3.54 -3.46 0.91
C LEU A 161 -2.91 -4.45 1.92
N PRO A 162 -2.36 -3.94 3.02
CA PRO A 162 -2.02 -4.76 4.17
C PRO A 162 -3.28 -5.41 4.77
N SER A 163 -3.10 -6.53 5.46
CA SER A 163 -4.22 -7.30 6.04
C SER A 163 -5.08 -6.53 7.05
N HIS A 164 -4.53 -5.47 7.64
CA HIS A 164 -5.26 -4.60 8.59
C HIS A 164 -6.02 -3.44 7.91
N CYS A 165 -6.02 -3.38 6.58
CA CYS A 165 -6.71 -2.37 5.78
C CYS A 165 -7.80 -2.97 4.88
N VAL A 166 -8.09 -4.27 5.03
CA VAL A 166 -9.05 -5.03 4.21
C VAL A 166 -10.26 -5.40 5.06
#